data_7ecf8a372defa8a172d2f364672b0d97
#
_entry.id   7ecf8a372defa8a172d2f364672b0d97
#
_cell.length_a   1.000
_cell.length_b   1.000
_cell.length_c   1.000
_cell.angle_alpha   90.00
_cell.angle_beta   90.00
_cell.angle_gamma   90.00
#
_symmetry.space_group_name_H-M   'P 1'
#
loop_
_entity.id
_entity.type
_entity.pdbx_description
1 polymer ?
#
loop_
_entity_poly.entity_id
_entity_poly.type
_entity_poly.pdbx_seq_one_letter_code
_entity_poly.pdbx_strand_id
1 'polypeptide(L)'
;MKIEKFKKMANGRYQLSLDNGNTLQLYEEVILKYELLLKKKIDSKDIVEIEEYNVEWDVYYTALKSLKSRFRSSYELRKLLLDKAYPVELIDKAIKKLEEQKYLDDRSFTKGYINNQIITSSKGPNRIIKDLGTKGIDKSIIYDEIDVFDEEIQKEKINKIIKISIKSNRTRGGMVLKNKIVNDLVNNGYSYEVIQKVINNYEFGNDSAVAKREYDKLYKRLSRKYSGSELEYKIKEKLYQKGLSYED
;
A
#
# COMPACT_ATOMS: atom_id res chain seq x y z
N MET A 1 -12.12 29.10 39.50
CA MET A 1 -11.98 27.71 39.98
C MET A 1 -10.54 27.51 40.41
N LYS A 2 -10.33 26.94 41.57
CA LYS A 2 -8.98 26.66 42.11
C LYS A 2 -8.55 25.25 41.69
N ILE A 3 -7.29 25.10 41.31
CA ILE A 3 -6.71 23.79 41.01
C ILE A 3 -6.23 23.18 42.33
N GLU A 4 -6.80 22.05 42.72
CA GLU A 4 -6.47 21.38 43.98
C GLU A 4 -5.38 20.35 43.81
N LYS A 5 -5.35 19.65 42.65
CA LYS A 5 -4.43 18.55 42.41
C LYS A 5 -4.01 18.45 40.95
N PHE A 6 -2.73 18.17 40.73
CA PHE A 6 -2.14 17.74 39.46
C PHE A 6 -1.69 16.31 39.56
N LYS A 7 -2.03 15.50 38.55
CA LYS A 7 -1.57 14.12 38.44
C LYS A 7 -1.13 13.85 37.00
N LYS A 8 0.15 13.48 36.79
CA LYS A 8 0.62 13.01 35.49
C LYS A 8 0.04 11.62 35.21
N MET A 9 -0.57 11.45 34.04
CA MET A 9 -1.16 10.21 33.59
C MET A 9 -0.18 9.42 32.74
N ALA A 10 -0.38 8.10 32.62
CA ALA A 10 0.47 7.21 31.81
C ALA A 10 0.45 7.55 30.31
N ASN A 11 -0.60 8.20 29.81
CA ASN A 11 -0.74 8.64 28.42
C ASN A 11 -0.03 9.97 28.12
N GLY A 12 0.73 10.53 29.07
CA GLY A 12 1.46 11.78 28.91
C GLY A 12 0.63 13.04 29.17
N ARG A 13 -0.68 12.93 29.44
CA ARG A 13 -1.54 14.06 29.85
C ARG A 13 -1.44 14.30 31.36
N TYR A 14 -1.91 15.46 31.78
CA TYR A 14 -2.07 15.82 33.18
C TYR A 14 -3.55 15.90 33.51
N GLN A 15 -3.96 15.25 34.59
CA GLN A 15 -5.29 15.40 35.18
C GLN A 15 -5.24 16.50 36.23
N LEU A 16 -6.06 17.53 36.06
CA LEU A 16 -6.24 18.61 37.00
C LEU A 16 -7.59 18.41 37.71
N SER A 17 -7.60 18.38 39.05
CA SER A 17 -8.82 18.37 39.84
C SER A 17 -9.11 19.80 40.30
N LEU A 18 -10.35 20.24 40.12
CA LEU A 18 -10.81 21.58 40.46
C LEU A 18 -11.66 21.54 41.73
N ASP A 19 -11.74 22.70 42.44
CA ASP A 19 -12.48 22.88 43.69
C ASP A 19 -14.00 22.68 43.55
N ASN A 20 -14.53 22.70 42.33
CA ASN A 20 -15.93 22.40 42.05
C ASN A 20 -16.19 20.90 41.74
N GLY A 21 -15.20 20.03 41.94
CA GLY A 21 -15.28 18.60 41.67
C GLY A 21 -15.03 18.19 40.21
N ASN A 22 -14.90 19.14 39.29
CA ASN A 22 -14.59 18.83 37.89
C ASN A 22 -13.12 18.43 37.72
N THR A 23 -12.85 17.67 36.65
CA THR A 23 -11.50 17.29 36.28
C THR A 23 -11.24 17.63 34.81
N LEU A 24 -10.07 18.20 34.53
CA LEU A 24 -9.58 18.47 33.17
C LEU A 24 -8.41 17.56 32.86
N GLN A 25 -8.35 17.05 31.64
CA GLN A 25 -7.20 16.28 31.13
C GLN A 25 -6.51 17.09 30.03
N LEU A 26 -5.38 17.68 30.37
CA LEU A 26 -4.66 18.64 29.53
C LEU A 26 -3.28 18.11 29.13
N TYR A 27 -2.83 18.51 27.95
CA TYR A 27 -1.47 18.32 27.51
C TYR A 27 -0.52 19.29 28.22
N GLU A 28 0.77 18.93 28.29
CA GLU A 28 1.78 19.74 28.96
C GLU A 28 1.89 21.15 28.37
N GLU A 29 1.78 21.26 27.05
CA GLU A 29 1.82 22.54 26.33
C GLU A 29 0.69 23.49 26.73
N VAL A 30 -0.49 22.93 27.04
CA VAL A 30 -1.63 23.71 27.52
C VAL A 30 -1.35 24.24 28.93
N ILE A 31 -0.79 23.37 29.79
CA ILE A 31 -0.44 23.75 31.17
C ILE A 31 0.63 24.85 31.17
N LEU A 32 1.62 24.76 30.29
CA LEU A 32 2.69 25.74 30.16
C LEU A 32 2.16 27.07 29.59
N LYS A 33 1.38 27.03 28.50
CA LYS A 33 0.83 28.23 27.86
C LYS A 33 -0.01 29.07 28.82
N TYR A 34 -0.85 28.43 29.62
CA TYR A 34 -1.76 29.12 30.57
C TYR A 34 -1.14 29.25 31.96
N GLU A 35 0.09 28.84 32.18
CA GLU A 35 0.82 28.91 33.46
C GLU A 35 0.08 28.27 34.62
N LEU A 36 -0.69 27.18 34.37
CA LEU A 36 -1.62 26.61 35.32
C LEU A 36 -0.96 26.09 36.60
N LEU A 37 0.32 25.66 36.52
CA LEU A 37 1.10 25.25 37.70
C LEU A 37 1.43 26.41 38.64
N LEU A 38 1.63 27.61 38.06
CA LEU A 38 1.99 28.82 38.84
C LEU A 38 0.74 29.51 39.38
N LYS A 39 -0.24 29.78 38.52
CA LYS A 39 -1.46 30.50 38.85
C LYS A 39 -2.37 29.72 39.81
N LYS A 40 -2.37 28.41 39.75
CA LYS A 40 -3.24 27.51 40.54
C LYS A 40 -4.72 27.83 40.51
N LYS A 41 -5.14 28.62 39.51
CA LYS A 41 -6.52 29.06 39.30
C LYS A 41 -6.81 29.05 37.79
N ILE A 42 -8.06 28.78 37.45
CA ILE A 42 -8.61 28.93 36.09
C ILE A 42 -9.83 29.79 36.21
N ASP A 43 -9.87 30.88 35.46
CA ASP A 43 -11.08 31.68 35.37
C ASP A 43 -12.13 30.96 34.53
N SER A 44 -13.40 31.08 34.89
CA SER A 44 -14.48 30.39 34.17
C SER A 44 -14.55 30.80 32.69
N LYS A 45 -14.05 32.01 32.38
CA LYS A 45 -13.96 32.52 31.00
C LYS A 45 -12.90 31.79 30.16
N ASP A 46 -11.84 31.32 30.80
CA ASP A 46 -10.69 30.75 30.13
C ASP A 46 -10.86 29.25 29.86
N ILE A 47 -11.83 28.59 30.49
CA ILE A 47 -12.03 27.13 30.34
C ILE A 47 -12.28 26.75 28.90
N VAL A 48 -13.16 27.46 28.21
CA VAL A 48 -13.49 27.16 26.80
C VAL A 48 -12.23 27.28 25.92
N GLU A 49 -11.47 28.36 26.09
CA GLU A 49 -10.25 28.59 25.35
C GLU A 49 -9.18 27.54 25.66
N ILE A 50 -9.04 27.12 26.92
CA ILE A 50 -8.13 26.05 27.36
C ILE A 50 -8.54 24.72 26.72
N GLU A 51 -9.82 24.39 26.71
CA GLU A 51 -10.31 23.15 26.11
C GLU A 51 -10.14 23.15 24.59
N GLU A 52 -10.43 24.24 23.89
CA GLU A 52 -10.20 24.39 22.46
C GLU A 52 -8.70 24.23 22.11
N TYR A 53 -7.82 24.88 22.86
CA TYR A 53 -6.39 24.74 22.68
C TYR A 53 -5.90 23.32 23.00
N ASN A 54 -6.53 22.65 23.96
CA ASN A 54 -6.23 21.26 24.28
C ASN A 54 -6.65 20.29 23.15
N VAL A 55 -7.74 20.59 22.43
CA VAL A 55 -8.13 19.82 21.23
C VAL A 55 -7.07 19.96 20.12
N GLU A 56 -6.46 21.13 19.93
CA GLU A 56 -5.37 21.31 18.97
C GLU A 56 -4.20 20.32 19.23
N TRP A 57 -3.81 20.18 20.50
CA TRP A 57 -2.77 19.24 20.90
C TRP A 57 -3.23 17.77 20.83
N ASP A 58 -4.51 17.51 21.03
CA ASP A 58 -5.06 16.17 20.86
C ASP A 58 -4.97 15.70 19.42
N VAL A 59 -5.27 16.57 18.45
CA VAL A 59 -5.09 16.31 17.02
C VAL A 59 -3.63 16.01 16.70
N TYR A 60 -2.72 16.87 17.17
CA TYR A 60 -1.29 16.72 16.94
C TYR A 60 -0.74 15.39 17.49
N TYR A 61 -1.03 15.05 18.75
CA TYR A 61 -0.53 13.81 19.35
C TYR A 61 -1.20 12.56 18.78
N THR A 62 -2.45 12.66 18.37
CA THR A 62 -3.12 11.57 17.64
C THR A 62 -2.45 11.33 16.29
N ALA A 63 -2.13 12.38 15.55
CA ALA A 63 -1.39 12.31 14.31
C ALA A 63 0.01 11.70 14.52
N LEU A 64 0.78 12.24 15.48
CA LEU A 64 2.13 11.76 15.80
C LEU A 64 2.13 10.27 16.21
N LYS A 65 1.17 9.85 17.02
CA LYS A 65 1.00 8.43 17.39
C LYS A 65 0.71 7.56 16.17
N SER A 66 -0.09 8.06 15.23
CA SER A 66 -0.41 7.36 13.99
C SER A 66 0.84 7.17 13.10
N LEU A 67 1.71 8.18 13.01
CA LEU A 67 2.97 8.11 12.26
C LEU A 67 3.97 7.13 12.90
N LYS A 68 4.03 7.09 14.24
CA LYS A 68 4.88 6.12 14.97
C LYS A 68 4.46 4.66 14.72
N SER A 69 3.19 4.40 14.42
CA SER A 69 2.69 3.05 14.19
C SER A 69 3.00 2.51 12.79
N ARG A 70 2.99 3.36 11.78
CA ARG A 70 3.36 3.05 10.38
C ARG A 70 3.61 4.32 9.58
N PHE A 71 4.43 4.21 8.54
CA PHE A 71 4.58 5.27 7.54
C PHE A 71 3.24 5.59 6.87
N ARG A 72 2.94 6.90 6.72
CA ARG A 72 1.75 7.42 6.06
C ARG A 72 2.09 8.64 5.21
N SER A 73 1.34 8.83 4.12
CA SER A 73 1.33 10.09 3.41
C SER A 73 0.53 11.15 4.17
N SER A 74 0.74 12.42 3.82
CA SER A 74 -0.05 13.55 4.32
C SER A 74 -1.55 13.34 4.10
N TYR A 75 -1.92 12.84 2.92
CA TYR A 75 -3.30 12.49 2.57
C TYR A 75 -3.89 11.37 3.46
N GLU A 76 -3.14 10.28 3.67
CA GLU A 76 -3.59 9.17 4.53
C GLU A 76 -3.75 9.62 5.99
N LEU A 77 -2.86 10.50 6.47
CA LEU A 77 -2.95 11.07 7.81
C LEU A 77 -4.16 12.00 7.95
N ARG A 78 -4.35 12.91 6.96
CA ARG A 78 -5.50 13.80 6.91
C ARG A 78 -6.82 13.03 6.96
N LYS A 79 -6.94 12.01 6.11
CA LYS A 79 -8.13 11.14 6.07
C LYS A 79 -8.40 10.49 7.42
N LEU A 80 -7.37 9.94 8.07
CA LEU A 80 -7.49 9.33 9.39
C LEU A 80 -8.00 10.32 10.45
N LEU A 81 -7.54 11.58 10.41
CA LEU A 81 -7.97 12.60 11.37
C LEU A 81 -9.39 13.08 11.09
N LEU A 82 -9.79 13.19 9.82
CA LEU A 82 -11.17 13.47 9.41
C LEU A 82 -12.12 12.35 9.86
N ASP A 83 -11.72 11.08 9.71
CA ASP A 83 -12.51 9.92 10.16
C ASP A 83 -12.71 9.91 11.70
N LYS A 84 -11.88 10.65 12.44
CA LYS A 84 -12.04 10.89 13.89
C LYS A 84 -12.85 12.14 14.22
N ALA A 85 -13.44 12.79 13.23
CA ALA A 85 -14.25 13.99 13.35
C ALA A 85 -13.53 15.21 13.95
N TYR A 86 -12.20 15.32 13.78
CA TYR A 86 -11.49 16.53 14.16
C TYR A 86 -11.79 17.70 13.19
N PRO A 87 -11.81 18.95 13.67
CA PRO A 87 -11.97 20.13 12.83
C PRO A 87 -10.87 20.27 11.78
N VAL A 88 -11.25 20.64 10.54
CA VAL A 88 -10.34 20.72 9.39
C VAL A 88 -9.18 21.68 9.66
N GLU A 89 -9.45 22.84 10.27
CA GLU A 89 -8.44 23.86 10.59
C GLU A 89 -7.37 23.31 11.56
N LEU A 90 -7.78 22.50 12.53
CA LEU A 90 -6.85 21.88 13.49
C LEU A 90 -6.04 20.75 12.84
N ILE A 91 -6.66 20.01 11.91
CA ILE A 91 -5.96 18.99 11.12
C ILE A 91 -4.86 19.66 10.28
N ASP A 92 -5.17 20.77 9.58
CA ASP A 92 -4.21 21.48 8.75
C ASP A 92 -3.05 22.05 9.56
N LYS A 93 -3.32 22.62 10.73
CA LYS A 93 -2.28 23.07 11.66
C LYS A 93 -1.37 21.91 12.12
N ALA A 94 -1.96 20.77 12.48
CA ALA A 94 -1.21 19.61 12.95
C ALA A 94 -0.34 19.01 11.85
N ILE A 95 -0.85 18.87 10.62
CA ILE A 95 -0.10 18.38 9.46
C ILE A 95 1.08 19.32 9.18
N LYS A 96 0.84 20.61 9.04
CA LYS A 96 1.89 21.60 8.80
C LYS A 96 2.99 21.53 9.85
N LYS A 97 2.64 21.46 11.12
CA LYS A 97 3.60 21.34 12.23
C LYS A 97 4.44 20.07 12.16
N LEU A 98 3.82 18.94 11.78
CA LEU A 98 4.52 17.66 11.60
C LEU A 98 5.47 17.68 10.39
N GLU A 99 5.09 18.40 9.31
CA GLU A 99 5.94 18.61 8.13
C GLU A 99 7.16 19.50 8.47
N GLU A 100 6.94 20.62 9.17
CA GLU A 100 8.02 21.50 9.66
C GLU A 100 9.01 20.76 10.56
N GLN A 101 8.53 19.84 11.38
CA GLN A 101 9.33 19.00 12.27
C GLN A 101 9.92 17.75 11.59
N LYS A 102 9.67 17.55 10.29
CA LYS A 102 10.14 16.40 9.52
C LYS A 102 9.63 15.03 10.01
N TYR A 103 8.54 15.00 10.75
CA TYR A 103 7.84 13.76 11.09
C TYR A 103 6.93 13.26 9.96
N LEU A 104 6.52 14.17 9.09
CA LEU A 104 5.70 13.91 7.91
C LEU A 104 6.42 14.46 6.68
N ASP A 105 6.65 13.62 5.68
CA ASP A 105 7.35 14.00 4.45
C ASP A 105 6.92 13.03 3.33
N ASP A 106 6.13 13.54 2.40
CA ASP A 106 5.59 12.76 1.29
C ASP A 106 6.68 12.31 0.30
N ARG A 107 7.80 13.04 0.18
CA ARG A 107 8.93 12.62 -0.65
C ARG A 107 9.66 11.43 -0.02
N SER A 108 9.96 11.48 1.27
CA SER A 108 10.56 10.37 2.02
C SER A 108 9.64 9.15 2.05
N PHE A 109 8.33 9.37 2.21
CA PHE A 109 7.32 8.31 2.11
C PHE A 109 7.36 7.64 0.73
N THR A 110 7.41 8.44 -0.35
CA THR A 110 7.43 7.95 -1.73
C THR A 110 8.67 7.10 -2.01
N LYS A 111 9.86 7.58 -1.64
CA LYS A 111 11.12 6.82 -1.73
C LYS A 111 11.03 5.47 -1.03
N GLY A 112 10.61 5.49 0.24
CA GLY A 112 10.46 4.28 1.04
C GLY A 112 9.45 3.30 0.45
N TYR A 113 8.32 3.81 -0.07
CA TYR A 113 7.30 3.00 -0.71
C TYR A 113 7.81 2.33 -1.99
N ILE A 114 8.45 3.10 -2.90
CA ILE A 114 9.01 2.58 -4.16
C ILE A 114 10.03 1.48 -3.86
N ASN A 115 11.03 1.75 -3.01
CA ASN A 115 12.06 0.79 -2.64
C ASN A 115 11.47 -0.49 -2.04
N ASN A 116 10.49 -0.35 -1.15
CA ASN A 116 9.81 -1.51 -0.59
C ASN A 116 9.08 -2.33 -1.66
N GLN A 117 8.38 -1.68 -2.61
CA GLN A 117 7.68 -2.38 -3.69
C GLN A 117 8.67 -3.06 -4.66
N ILE A 118 9.79 -2.43 -4.95
CA ILE A 118 10.86 -3.04 -5.75
C ILE A 118 11.33 -4.36 -5.11
N ILE A 119 11.50 -4.40 -3.80
CA ILE A 119 12.05 -5.57 -3.09
C ILE A 119 10.97 -6.64 -2.87
N THR A 120 9.77 -6.26 -2.43
CA THR A 120 8.80 -7.20 -1.85
C THR A 120 7.66 -7.59 -2.77
N SER A 121 7.44 -6.88 -3.89
CA SER A 121 6.29 -7.13 -4.77
C SER A 121 6.69 -7.47 -6.21
N SER A 122 5.74 -7.94 -7.01
CA SER A 122 5.89 -8.12 -8.47
C SER A 122 5.42 -6.91 -9.28
N LYS A 123 5.11 -5.78 -8.63
CA LYS A 123 4.60 -4.59 -9.31
C LYS A 123 5.68 -3.92 -10.14
N GLY A 124 5.28 -3.47 -11.33
CA GLY A 124 6.07 -2.61 -12.20
C GLY A 124 5.83 -1.12 -11.91
N PRO A 125 6.61 -0.23 -12.56
CA PRO A 125 6.57 1.21 -12.27
C PRO A 125 5.18 1.83 -12.39
N ASN A 126 4.44 1.55 -13.48
CA ASN A 126 3.11 2.14 -13.71
C ASN A 126 2.09 1.75 -12.62
N ARG A 127 2.21 0.56 -12.06
CA ARG A 127 1.35 0.14 -10.95
C ARG A 127 1.72 0.85 -9.66
N ILE A 128 3.01 1.06 -9.39
CA ILE A 128 3.50 1.80 -8.23
C ILE A 128 3.07 3.27 -8.32
N ILE A 129 3.20 3.90 -9.49
CA ILE A 129 2.72 5.27 -9.77
C ILE A 129 1.23 5.40 -9.44
N LYS A 130 0.42 4.45 -9.94
CA LYS A 130 -1.02 4.43 -9.66
C LYS A 130 -1.31 4.28 -8.16
N ASP A 131 -0.61 3.38 -7.48
CA ASP A 131 -0.79 3.15 -6.04
C ASP A 131 -0.43 4.40 -5.22
N LEU A 132 0.68 5.09 -5.56
CA LEU A 132 1.08 6.34 -4.92
C LEU A 132 0.07 7.46 -5.16
N GLY A 133 -0.50 7.54 -6.37
CA GLY A 133 -1.60 8.48 -6.66
C GLY A 133 -2.83 8.23 -5.77
N THR A 134 -3.18 6.97 -5.48
CA THR A 134 -4.30 6.65 -4.55
C THR A 134 -3.99 7.03 -3.10
N LYS A 135 -2.71 7.21 -2.77
CA LYS A 135 -2.22 7.69 -1.47
C LYS A 135 -2.11 9.21 -1.39
N GLY A 136 -2.56 9.91 -2.43
CA GLY A 136 -2.60 11.36 -2.49
C GLY A 136 -1.24 12.02 -2.69
N ILE A 137 -0.23 11.28 -3.15
CA ILE A 137 1.07 11.84 -3.45
C ILE A 137 1.01 12.68 -4.72
N ASP A 138 1.63 13.85 -4.70
CA ASP A 138 1.74 14.73 -5.86
C ASP A 138 2.48 14.03 -7.01
N LYS A 139 2.00 14.25 -8.23
CA LYS A 139 2.57 13.63 -9.42
C LYS A 139 4.04 14.02 -9.63
N SER A 140 4.42 15.26 -9.34
CA SER A 140 5.81 15.71 -9.47
C SER A 140 6.73 14.90 -8.58
N ILE A 141 6.35 14.68 -7.32
CA ILE A 141 7.11 13.86 -6.38
C ILE A 141 7.22 12.41 -6.88
N ILE A 142 6.10 11.85 -7.40
CA ILE A 142 6.11 10.47 -7.90
C ILE A 142 7.08 10.33 -9.06
N TYR A 143 7.03 11.24 -10.04
CA TYR A 143 7.88 11.17 -11.23
C TYR A 143 9.35 11.46 -10.91
N ASP A 144 9.64 12.35 -9.97
CA ASP A 144 11.02 12.59 -9.51
C ASP A 144 11.66 11.35 -8.85
N GLU A 145 10.85 10.54 -8.16
CA GLU A 145 11.36 9.44 -7.34
C GLU A 145 11.27 8.06 -8.01
N ILE A 146 10.43 7.91 -9.06
CA ILE A 146 10.22 6.59 -9.69
C ILE A 146 11.42 6.14 -10.54
N ASP A 147 12.28 7.05 -10.96
CA ASP A 147 13.43 6.76 -11.82
C ASP A 147 14.43 5.81 -11.18
N VAL A 148 14.42 5.67 -9.84
CA VAL A 148 15.20 4.66 -9.13
C VAL A 148 14.82 3.23 -9.54
N PHE A 149 13.61 3.03 -10.08
CA PHE A 149 13.18 1.76 -10.66
C PHE A 149 13.53 1.74 -12.16
N ASP A 150 14.81 1.80 -12.45
CA ASP A 150 15.37 1.87 -13.77
C ASP A 150 15.08 0.62 -14.64
N GLU A 151 15.45 0.69 -15.92
CA GLU A 151 15.18 -0.39 -16.88
C GLU A 151 15.90 -1.68 -16.49
N GLU A 152 17.10 -1.63 -15.92
CA GLU A 152 17.86 -2.82 -15.54
C GLU A 152 17.20 -3.56 -14.38
N ILE A 153 16.79 -2.84 -13.34
CA ILE A 153 16.03 -3.43 -12.21
C ILE A 153 14.72 -4.03 -12.73
N GLN A 154 14.03 -3.34 -13.66
CA GLN A 154 12.81 -3.86 -14.28
C GLN A 154 13.08 -5.17 -15.03
N LYS A 155 14.12 -5.22 -15.86
CA LYS A 155 14.52 -6.43 -16.61
C LYS A 155 14.83 -7.60 -15.69
N GLU A 156 15.56 -7.37 -14.61
CA GLU A 156 15.86 -8.41 -13.62
C GLU A 156 14.59 -8.99 -12.98
N LYS A 157 13.66 -8.11 -12.58
CA LYS A 157 12.37 -8.54 -12.00
C LYS A 157 11.51 -9.29 -13.02
N ILE A 158 11.41 -8.79 -14.23
CA ILE A 158 10.68 -9.45 -15.32
C ILE A 158 11.28 -10.85 -15.57
N ASN A 159 12.61 -10.99 -15.64
CA ASN A 159 13.29 -12.27 -15.78
C ASN A 159 12.89 -13.25 -14.66
N LYS A 160 12.89 -12.80 -13.41
CA LYS A 160 12.48 -13.64 -12.27
C LYS A 160 11.03 -14.10 -12.42
N ILE A 161 10.12 -13.18 -12.79
CA ILE A 161 8.69 -13.48 -12.98
C ILE A 161 8.49 -14.47 -14.11
N ILE A 162 9.15 -14.29 -15.26
CA ILE A 162 9.07 -15.21 -16.41
C ILE A 162 9.54 -16.61 -16.01
N LYS A 163 10.72 -16.73 -15.38
CA LYS A 163 11.27 -18.02 -14.92
C LYS A 163 10.32 -18.75 -13.97
N ILE A 164 9.74 -18.04 -13.00
CA ILE A 164 8.76 -18.60 -12.06
C ILE A 164 7.49 -19.02 -12.81
N SER A 165 7.00 -18.20 -13.74
CA SER A 165 5.79 -18.49 -14.52
C SER A 165 5.95 -19.71 -15.42
N ILE A 166 7.10 -19.86 -16.08
CA ILE A 166 7.42 -21.06 -16.89
C ILE A 166 7.52 -22.29 -15.98
N LYS A 167 8.30 -22.21 -14.90
CA LYS A 167 8.49 -23.34 -13.96
C LYS A 167 7.19 -23.78 -13.30
N SER A 168 6.30 -22.86 -12.98
CA SER A 168 5.00 -23.16 -12.34
C SER A 168 3.91 -23.52 -13.33
N ASN A 169 4.15 -23.36 -14.64
CA ASN A 169 3.15 -23.67 -15.67
C ASN A 169 2.81 -25.16 -15.68
N ARG A 170 1.51 -25.46 -15.78
CA ARG A 170 0.98 -26.83 -15.78
C ARG A 170 -0.06 -27.09 -16.86
N THR A 171 -0.42 -26.07 -17.64
CA THR A 171 -1.64 -26.12 -18.44
C THR A 171 -1.55 -25.46 -19.82
N ARG A 172 -0.49 -24.71 -20.11
CA ARG A 172 -0.36 -23.95 -21.36
C ARG A 172 0.98 -24.22 -22.01
N GLY A 173 1.05 -24.04 -23.32
CA GLY A 173 2.29 -24.15 -24.09
C GLY A 173 2.43 -23.05 -25.13
N GLY A 174 3.59 -22.98 -25.74
CA GLY A 174 3.88 -22.11 -26.88
C GLY A 174 3.47 -20.66 -26.68
N MET A 175 2.89 -20.09 -27.73
CA MET A 175 2.45 -18.69 -27.76
C MET A 175 1.36 -18.37 -26.74
N VAL A 176 0.52 -19.35 -26.36
CA VAL A 176 -0.53 -19.14 -25.36
C VAL A 176 0.06 -18.84 -23.98
N LEU A 177 1.14 -19.55 -23.60
CA LEU A 177 1.88 -19.28 -22.38
C LEU A 177 2.58 -17.93 -22.45
N LYS A 178 3.28 -17.64 -23.58
CA LYS A 178 3.96 -16.36 -23.81
C LYS A 178 2.99 -15.19 -23.63
N ASN A 179 1.86 -15.23 -24.33
CA ASN A 179 0.86 -14.15 -24.30
C ASN A 179 0.27 -13.96 -22.89
N LYS A 180 0.04 -15.08 -22.17
CA LYS A 180 -0.40 -14.98 -20.77
C LYS A 180 0.62 -14.25 -19.91
N ILE A 181 1.90 -14.60 -20.00
CA ILE A 181 2.97 -13.96 -19.21
C ILE A 181 3.08 -12.48 -19.56
N VAL A 182 3.02 -12.12 -20.85
CA VAL A 182 3.04 -10.72 -21.29
C VAL A 182 1.87 -9.95 -20.66
N ASN A 183 0.65 -10.49 -20.75
CA ASN A 183 -0.54 -9.84 -20.20
C ASN A 183 -0.45 -9.69 -18.67
N ASP A 184 0.05 -10.70 -17.97
CA ASP A 184 0.26 -10.65 -16.52
C ASP A 184 1.27 -9.54 -16.14
N LEU A 185 2.37 -9.39 -16.91
CA LEU A 185 3.38 -8.34 -16.69
C LEU A 185 2.84 -6.94 -17.00
N VAL A 186 2.07 -6.77 -18.09
CA VAL A 186 1.40 -5.50 -18.41
C VAL A 186 0.43 -5.11 -17.28
N ASN A 187 -0.38 -6.06 -16.81
CA ASN A 187 -1.31 -5.86 -15.70
C ASN A 187 -0.60 -5.51 -14.38
N ASN A 188 0.62 -6.02 -14.20
CA ASN A 188 1.49 -5.66 -13.09
C ASN A 188 2.13 -4.27 -13.24
N GLY A 189 1.98 -3.62 -14.40
CA GLY A 189 2.42 -2.25 -14.63
C GLY A 189 3.80 -2.10 -15.25
N TYR A 190 4.34 -3.14 -15.89
CA TYR A 190 5.54 -3.01 -16.73
C TYR A 190 5.16 -2.50 -18.12
N SER A 191 6.04 -1.73 -18.76
CA SER A 191 5.84 -1.30 -20.14
C SER A 191 6.00 -2.48 -21.10
N TYR A 192 5.21 -2.48 -22.17
CA TYR A 192 5.28 -3.52 -23.20
C TYR A 192 6.68 -3.60 -23.84
N GLU A 193 7.33 -2.45 -24.03
CA GLU A 193 8.67 -2.35 -24.62
C GLU A 193 9.70 -3.11 -23.78
N VAL A 194 9.76 -2.85 -22.46
CA VAL A 194 10.72 -3.51 -21.56
C VAL A 194 10.40 -5.02 -21.45
N ILE A 195 9.11 -5.40 -21.45
CA ILE A 195 8.70 -6.80 -21.46
C ILE A 195 9.24 -7.50 -22.71
N GLN A 196 9.10 -6.88 -23.90
CA GLN A 196 9.56 -7.49 -25.17
C GLN A 196 11.07 -7.69 -25.20
N LYS A 197 11.85 -6.71 -24.70
CA LYS A 197 13.32 -6.83 -24.59
C LYS A 197 13.75 -8.08 -23.78
N VAL A 198 12.95 -8.47 -22.79
CA VAL A 198 13.28 -9.62 -21.94
C VAL A 198 12.68 -10.91 -22.45
N ILE A 199 11.39 -10.93 -22.81
CA ILE A 199 10.67 -12.17 -23.13
C ILE A 199 11.13 -12.80 -24.45
N ASN A 200 11.69 -12.00 -25.37
CA ASN A 200 12.25 -12.51 -26.63
C ASN A 200 13.53 -13.36 -26.43
N ASN A 201 14.14 -13.33 -25.27
CA ASN A 201 15.27 -14.20 -24.89
C ASN A 201 14.82 -15.59 -24.41
N TYR A 202 13.50 -15.86 -24.39
CA TYR A 202 12.94 -17.13 -23.97
C TYR A 202 12.27 -17.86 -25.13
N GLU A 203 12.53 -19.15 -25.23
CA GLU A 203 11.83 -20.02 -26.16
C GLU A 203 10.55 -20.57 -25.50
N PHE A 204 9.45 -20.51 -26.23
CA PHE A 204 8.14 -21.00 -25.82
C PHE A 204 7.69 -22.11 -26.77
N GLY A 205 8.19 -23.31 -26.51
CA GLY A 205 7.81 -24.50 -27.26
C GLY A 205 6.65 -25.29 -26.66
N ASN A 206 6.37 -26.43 -27.26
CA ASN A 206 5.46 -27.43 -26.70
C ASN A 206 6.19 -28.19 -25.60
N ASP A 207 5.69 -28.11 -24.36
CA ASP A 207 6.19 -28.94 -23.25
C ASP A 207 5.43 -30.26 -23.26
N SER A 208 6.10 -31.33 -23.72
CA SER A 208 5.52 -32.66 -23.87
C SER A 208 4.97 -33.21 -22.55
N ALA A 209 5.61 -32.93 -21.42
CA ALA A 209 5.13 -33.37 -20.11
C ALA A 209 3.86 -32.65 -19.69
N VAL A 210 3.74 -31.35 -20.03
CA VAL A 210 2.51 -30.54 -19.80
C VAL A 210 1.43 -31.03 -20.77
N ALA A 211 1.77 -31.25 -22.05
CA ALA A 211 0.82 -31.70 -23.05
C ALA A 211 0.22 -33.08 -22.69
N LYS A 212 1.05 -34.06 -22.30
CA LYS A 212 0.60 -35.38 -21.85
C LYS A 212 -0.32 -35.31 -20.65
N ARG A 213 0.05 -34.55 -19.64
CA ARG A 213 -0.77 -34.35 -18.42
C ARG A 213 -2.14 -33.73 -18.73
N GLU A 214 -2.18 -32.74 -19.61
CA GLU A 214 -3.42 -32.11 -20.01
C GLU A 214 -4.26 -33.03 -20.92
N TYR A 215 -3.64 -33.83 -21.78
CA TYR A 215 -4.30 -34.88 -22.55
C TYR A 215 -4.99 -35.88 -21.62
N ASP A 216 -4.27 -36.47 -20.67
CA ASP A 216 -4.82 -37.46 -19.72
C ASP A 216 -6.02 -36.89 -18.94
N LYS A 217 -5.91 -35.65 -18.51
CA LYS A 217 -6.98 -34.96 -17.80
C LYS A 217 -8.21 -34.71 -18.69
N LEU A 218 -8.00 -34.31 -19.93
CA LEU A 218 -9.06 -34.09 -20.90
C LEU A 218 -9.71 -35.42 -21.29
N TYR A 219 -8.93 -36.46 -21.56
CA TYR A 219 -9.41 -37.81 -21.85
C TYR A 219 -10.32 -38.32 -20.73
N LYS A 220 -9.87 -38.32 -19.49
CA LYS A 220 -10.66 -38.75 -18.32
C LYS A 220 -11.97 -38.00 -18.16
N ARG A 221 -12.04 -36.73 -18.58
CA ARG A 221 -13.21 -35.88 -18.48
C ARG A 221 -14.18 -36.09 -19.67
N LEU A 222 -13.62 -36.12 -20.89
CA LEU A 222 -14.41 -36.12 -22.13
C LEU A 222 -14.89 -37.52 -22.54
N SER A 223 -14.14 -38.58 -22.18
CA SER A 223 -14.54 -39.98 -22.44
C SER A 223 -15.88 -40.37 -21.80
N ARG A 224 -16.39 -39.58 -20.83
CA ARG A 224 -17.72 -39.76 -20.26
C ARG A 224 -18.86 -39.32 -21.21
N LYS A 225 -18.54 -38.54 -22.27
CA LYS A 225 -19.51 -37.92 -23.16
C LYS A 225 -19.29 -38.27 -24.64
N TYR A 226 -18.05 -38.53 -25.01
CA TYR A 226 -17.60 -38.74 -26.38
C TYR A 226 -16.79 -40.02 -26.48
N SER A 227 -16.76 -40.62 -27.66
CA SER A 227 -15.96 -41.82 -27.93
C SER A 227 -15.35 -41.78 -29.33
N GLY A 228 -14.34 -42.66 -29.60
CA GLY A 228 -13.70 -42.76 -30.90
C GLY A 228 -13.11 -41.44 -31.42
N SER A 229 -13.22 -41.23 -32.72
CA SER A 229 -12.65 -40.06 -33.42
C SER A 229 -13.21 -38.71 -32.92
N GLU A 230 -14.45 -38.70 -32.44
CA GLU A 230 -15.02 -37.48 -31.87
C GLU A 230 -14.34 -37.08 -30.56
N LEU A 231 -14.04 -38.03 -29.69
CA LEU A 231 -13.31 -37.82 -28.45
C LEU A 231 -11.89 -37.24 -28.75
N GLU A 232 -11.16 -37.84 -29.66
CA GLU A 232 -9.83 -37.39 -30.08
C GLU A 232 -9.87 -35.97 -30.66
N TYR A 233 -10.83 -35.69 -31.53
CA TYR A 233 -11.02 -34.36 -32.08
C TYR A 233 -11.27 -33.32 -30.98
N LYS A 234 -12.15 -33.60 -30.01
CA LYS A 234 -12.45 -32.71 -28.89
C LYS A 234 -11.25 -32.49 -27.96
N ILE A 235 -10.42 -33.51 -27.77
CA ILE A 235 -9.19 -33.37 -26.98
C ILE A 235 -8.18 -32.50 -27.73
N LYS A 236 -7.93 -32.76 -29.00
CA LYS A 236 -7.00 -31.95 -29.84
C LYS A 236 -7.44 -30.49 -29.91
N GLU A 237 -8.75 -30.21 -30.09
CA GLU A 237 -9.29 -28.85 -30.04
C GLU A 237 -8.97 -28.15 -28.73
N LYS A 238 -9.15 -28.82 -27.60
CA LYS A 238 -8.88 -28.25 -26.26
C LYS A 238 -7.39 -28.06 -25.97
N LEU A 239 -6.55 -28.96 -26.44
CA LEU A 239 -5.10 -28.82 -26.34
C LEU A 239 -4.62 -27.63 -27.18
N TYR A 240 -5.09 -27.53 -28.42
CA TYR A 240 -4.74 -26.42 -29.30
C TYR A 240 -5.11 -25.04 -28.70
N GLN A 241 -6.29 -24.93 -28.07
CA GLN A 241 -6.71 -23.72 -27.36
C GLN A 241 -5.74 -23.34 -26.21
N LYS A 242 -4.97 -24.28 -25.70
CA LYS A 242 -3.93 -24.09 -24.66
C LYS A 242 -2.53 -23.93 -25.22
N GLY A 243 -2.39 -23.95 -26.54
CA GLY A 243 -1.09 -23.91 -27.22
C GLY A 243 -0.28 -25.20 -27.05
N LEU A 244 -0.95 -26.33 -26.84
CA LEU A 244 -0.33 -27.64 -26.66
C LEU A 244 -0.65 -28.54 -27.86
N SER A 245 0.30 -29.41 -28.24
CA SER A 245 0.08 -30.53 -29.13
C SER A 245 0.55 -31.81 -28.43
N TYR A 246 -0.17 -32.90 -28.61
CA TYR A 246 0.17 -34.21 -28.12
C TYR A 246 -0.11 -35.23 -29.25
N GLU A 247 0.92 -35.93 -29.66
CA GLU A 247 0.86 -37.05 -30.58
C GLU A 247 1.36 -38.25 -29.80
N ASP A 248 0.62 -39.36 -29.81
CA ASP A 248 1.03 -40.63 -29.21
C ASP A 248 2.17 -41.28 -29.99
#